data_01b880124d94411d02a92aa9ad96b065
#
_entry.id   01b880124d94411d02a92aa9ad96b065
#
_cell.length_a   1.000
_cell.length_b   1.000
_cell.length_c   1.000
_cell.angle_alpha   90.00
_cell.angle_beta   90.00
_cell.angle_gamma   90.00
#
_symmetry.space_group_name_H-M   'P 1'
#
loop_
_entity.id
_entity.type
_entity.pdbx_description
1 polymer ?
#
loop_
_entity_poly.entity_id
_entity_poly.type
_entity_poly.pdbx_seq_one_letter_code
_entity_poly.pdbx_strand_id
1 'polypeptide(L)'
;MTKDILVAQSTDVEKADFYKKTYLHVALSILAFIGVETILLKTVPAELIYMMFAQKYAWLLIIGVFWIASILASKWSLSQSKSTQYLGLGFYVLLEAVIFLPLIYIAMVYSGPNVIFQAATLTVAMFAGISAVAFTSKRDFSFLRNIIVIGGFVSIGLIVAGMIFGFNLGLWFSVGMVILASATILYQTSKLKDSYGTDQYVGAALQLFASIMLLFWYILSILMSRRS
;
A
#
# COMPACT_ATOMS: atom_id res chain seq x y z
N MET A 1 -12.73 9.96 -29.42
CA MET A 1 -12.10 8.74 -28.87
C MET A 1 -10.59 8.91 -29.02
N THR A 2 -9.92 9.45 -28.03
CA THR A 2 -8.45 9.43 -27.97
C THR A 2 -8.06 7.97 -27.73
N LYS A 3 -7.32 7.37 -28.70
CA LYS A 3 -6.73 6.05 -28.52
C LYS A 3 -5.84 6.13 -27.28
N ASP A 4 -6.10 5.29 -26.27
CA ASP A 4 -5.21 5.13 -25.11
C ASP A 4 -3.85 4.63 -25.62
N ILE A 5 -2.90 5.55 -25.74
CA ILE A 5 -1.53 5.22 -26.17
C ILE A 5 -0.84 4.61 -24.95
N LEU A 6 -0.29 3.40 -25.11
CA LEU A 6 0.51 2.78 -24.06
C LEU A 6 1.78 3.61 -23.79
N VAL A 7 2.19 3.71 -22.54
CA VAL A 7 3.44 4.40 -22.15
C VAL A 7 4.63 3.87 -22.94
N ALA A 8 4.69 2.56 -23.20
CA ALA A 8 5.74 1.95 -24.03
C ALA A 8 5.84 2.55 -25.45
N GLN A 9 4.72 2.99 -26.02
CA GLN A 9 4.61 3.48 -27.40
C GLN A 9 4.55 5.00 -27.48
N SER A 10 4.58 5.71 -26.36
CA SER A 10 4.47 7.16 -26.29
C SER A 10 5.84 7.84 -26.45
N THR A 11 5.82 9.14 -26.70
CA THR A 11 7.03 9.96 -26.78
C THR A 11 7.70 10.10 -25.41
N ASP A 12 8.99 10.44 -25.37
CA ASP A 12 9.72 10.63 -24.10
C ASP A 12 9.12 11.74 -23.25
N VAL A 13 8.54 12.76 -23.85
CA VAL A 13 7.82 13.85 -23.15
C VAL A 13 6.55 13.32 -22.48
N GLU A 14 5.76 12.51 -23.17
CA GLU A 14 4.54 11.90 -22.63
C GLU A 14 4.86 10.91 -21.51
N LYS A 15 5.93 10.12 -21.64
CA LYS A 15 6.44 9.22 -20.59
C LYS A 15 6.81 10.01 -19.33
N ALA A 16 7.58 11.09 -19.51
CA ALA A 16 7.99 11.95 -18.40
C ALA A 16 6.79 12.58 -17.68
N ASP A 17 5.79 13.06 -18.43
CA ASP A 17 4.55 13.62 -17.89
C ASP A 17 3.74 12.57 -17.12
N PHE A 18 3.60 11.35 -17.68
CA PHE A 18 2.94 10.22 -17.00
C PHE A 18 3.63 9.88 -15.68
N TYR A 19 4.97 9.74 -15.66
CA TYR A 19 5.70 9.43 -14.43
C TYR A 19 5.55 10.55 -13.40
N LYS A 20 5.72 11.81 -13.82
CA LYS A 20 5.55 12.97 -12.95
C LYS A 20 4.15 12.99 -12.32
N LYS A 21 3.09 12.80 -13.11
CA LYS A 21 1.71 12.75 -12.62
C LYS A 21 1.52 11.58 -11.66
N THR A 22 2.02 10.39 -11.98
CA THR A 22 1.91 9.20 -11.13
C THR A 22 2.54 9.46 -9.76
N TYR A 23 3.80 9.90 -9.71
CA TYR A 23 4.48 10.14 -8.43
C TYR A 23 3.92 11.32 -7.64
N LEU A 24 3.43 12.36 -8.33
CA LEU A 24 2.69 13.44 -7.68
C LEU A 24 1.43 12.91 -6.96
N HIS A 25 0.66 12.03 -7.62
CA HIS A 25 -0.54 11.45 -7.02
C HIS A 25 -0.21 10.49 -5.88
N VAL A 26 0.90 9.76 -5.95
CA VAL A 26 1.42 8.98 -4.81
C VAL A 26 1.70 9.89 -3.62
N ALA A 27 2.42 10.99 -3.82
CA ALA A 27 2.72 11.94 -2.75
C ALA A 27 1.46 12.58 -2.16
N LEU A 28 0.51 12.98 -3.01
CA LEU A 28 -0.78 13.52 -2.57
C LEU A 28 -1.61 12.49 -1.80
N SER A 29 -1.57 11.21 -2.21
CA SER A 29 -2.26 10.13 -1.49
C SER A 29 -1.67 9.89 -0.10
N ILE A 30 -0.35 9.95 0.04
CA ILE A 30 0.33 9.87 1.34
C ILE A 30 -0.05 11.05 2.24
N LEU A 31 -0.05 12.28 1.70
CA LEU A 31 -0.47 13.47 2.47
C LEU A 31 -1.95 13.39 2.87
N ALA A 32 -2.82 12.94 1.96
CA ALA A 32 -4.24 12.74 2.26
C ALA A 32 -4.43 11.66 3.33
N PHE A 33 -3.70 10.53 3.25
CA PHE A 33 -3.70 9.50 4.28
C PHE A 33 -3.29 10.09 5.65
N ILE A 34 -2.20 10.83 5.73
CA ILE A 34 -1.75 11.47 6.99
C ILE A 34 -2.82 12.41 7.54
N GLY A 35 -3.47 13.19 6.67
CA GLY A 35 -4.55 14.09 7.06
C GLY A 35 -5.76 13.34 7.62
N VAL A 36 -6.24 12.32 6.92
CA VAL A 36 -7.38 11.49 7.34
C VAL A 36 -7.04 10.75 8.63
N GLU A 37 -5.88 10.11 8.71
CA GLU A 37 -5.42 9.38 9.89
C GLU A 37 -5.35 10.29 11.12
N THR A 38 -4.82 11.51 10.95
CA THR A 38 -4.77 12.51 12.03
C THR A 38 -6.17 12.89 12.52
N ILE A 39 -7.14 13.01 11.62
CA ILE A 39 -8.54 13.29 11.98
C ILE A 39 -9.12 12.09 12.73
N LEU A 40 -8.95 10.87 12.21
CA LEU A 40 -9.48 9.66 12.83
C LEU A 40 -8.93 9.45 14.25
N LEU A 41 -7.62 9.63 14.46
CA LEU A 41 -6.99 9.52 15.77
C LEU A 41 -7.51 10.53 16.81
N LYS A 42 -8.02 11.69 16.34
CA LYS A 42 -8.60 12.71 17.22
C LYS A 42 -10.11 12.55 17.47
N THR A 43 -10.81 11.93 16.53
CA THR A 43 -12.28 11.87 16.55
C THR A 43 -12.83 10.51 16.97
N VAL A 44 -12.11 9.42 16.68
CA VAL A 44 -12.55 8.07 17.03
C VAL A 44 -12.18 7.78 18.48
N PRO A 45 -13.16 7.43 19.34
CA PRO A 45 -12.89 7.06 20.73
C PRO A 45 -11.96 5.85 20.84
N ALA A 46 -11.07 5.87 21.84
CA ALA A 46 -10.11 4.80 22.06
C ALA A 46 -10.76 3.43 22.22
N GLU A 47 -11.94 3.39 22.85
CA GLU A 47 -12.72 2.16 23.08
C GLU A 47 -13.10 1.49 21.76
N LEU A 48 -13.51 2.28 20.75
CA LEU A 48 -13.84 1.75 19.42
C LEU A 48 -12.57 1.22 18.70
N ILE A 49 -11.45 1.93 18.83
CA ILE A 49 -10.18 1.48 18.27
C ILE A 49 -9.77 0.14 18.91
N TYR A 50 -9.90 0.02 20.25
CA TYR A 50 -9.62 -1.25 20.94
C TYR A 50 -10.54 -2.38 20.48
N MET A 51 -11.83 -2.11 20.27
CA MET A 51 -12.80 -3.11 19.78
C MET A 51 -12.43 -3.66 18.39
N MET A 52 -11.79 -2.85 17.53
CA MET A 52 -11.40 -3.29 16.18
C MET A 52 -10.43 -4.47 16.20
N PHE A 53 -9.52 -4.55 17.17
CA PHE A 53 -8.51 -5.61 17.25
C PHE A 53 -8.65 -6.55 18.45
N ALA A 54 -9.39 -6.18 19.50
CA ALA A 54 -9.62 -7.04 20.66
C ALA A 54 -10.50 -8.25 20.31
N GLN A 55 -11.39 -8.10 19.34
CA GLN A 55 -12.29 -9.15 18.88
C GLN A 55 -11.73 -9.85 17.63
N LYS A 56 -11.25 -11.07 17.79
CA LYS A 56 -10.67 -11.90 16.73
C LYS A 56 -11.49 -11.92 15.43
N TYR A 57 -12.79 -12.11 15.53
CA TYR A 57 -13.69 -12.17 14.36
C TYR A 57 -13.97 -10.81 13.74
N ALA A 58 -13.99 -9.74 14.55
CA ALA A 58 -14.14 -8.38 14.04
C ALA A 58 -12.98 -7.99 13.13
N TRP A 59 -11.74 -8.31 13.53
CA TRP A 59 -10.56 -8.04 12.71
C TRP A 59 -10.55 -8.81 11.39
N LEU A 60 -10.94 -10.11 11.40
CA LEU A 60 -11.09 -10.89 10.17
C LEU A 60 -12.12 -10.30 9.22
N LEU A 61 -13.25 -9.82 9.77
CA LEU A 61 -14.29 -9.15 8.98
C LEU A 61 -13.77 -7.86 8.37
N ILE A 62 -13.04 -7.04 9.14
CA ILE A 62 -12.43 -5.79 8.65
C ILE A 62 -11.47 -6.07 7.50
N ILE A 63 -10.58 -7.07 7.63
CA ILE A 63 -9.65 -7.47 6.57
C ILE A 63 -10.42 -7.96 5.32
N GLY A 64 -11.46 -8.77 5.51
CA GLY A 64 -12.27 -9.27 4.40
C GLY A 64 -12.99 -8.16 3.63
N VAL A 65 -13.62 -7.23 4.36
CA VAL A 65 -14.26 -6.03 3.76
C VAL A 65 -13.24 -5.16 3.07
N PHE A 66 -12.09 -4.90 3.70
CA PHE A 66 -10.99 -4.14 3.11
C PHE A 66 -10.53 -4.77 1.79
N TRP A 67 -10.36 -6.09 1.75
CA TRP A 67 -9.92 -6.79 0.55
C TRP A 67 -10.90 -6.64 -0.62
N ILE A 68 -12.21 -6.84 -0.36
CA ILE A 68 -13.25 -6.66 -1.38
C ILE A 68 -13.30 -5.20 -1.84
N ALA A 69 -13.28 -4.25 -0.91
CA ALA A 69 -13.35 -2.83 -1.20
C ALA A 69 -12.10 -2.33 -1.97
N SER A 70 -10.90 -2.89 -1.69
CA SER A 70 -9.68 -2.56 -2.41
C SER A 70 -9.70 -3.06 -3.87
N ILE A 71 -10.33 -4.20 -4.15
CA ILE A 71 -10.55 -4.67 -5.53
C ILE A 71 -11.44 -3.68 -6.29
N LEU A 72 -12.51 -3.18 -5.64
CA LEU A 72 -13.42 -2.20 -6.24
C LEU A 72 -12.69 -0.86 -6.51
N ALA A 73 -11.94 -0.36 -5.53
CA ALA A 73 -11.14 0.86 -5.67
C ALA A 73 -10.13 0.75 -6.83
N SER A 74 -9.45 -0.40 -6.94
CA SER A 74 -8.52 -0.67 -8.05
C SER A 74 -9.20 -0.67 -9.41
N LYS A 75 -10.39 -1.26 -9.52
CA LYS A 75 -11.18 -1.22 -10.77
C LYS A 75 -11.59 0.21 -11.14
N TRP A 76 -12.04 1.01 -10.16
CA TRP A 76 -12.41 2.40 -10.39
C TRP A 76 -11.21 3.26 -10.80
N SER A 77 -10.06 3.06 -10.19
CA SER A 77 -8.84 3.84 -10.50
C SER A 77 -8.28 3.60 -11.90
N LEU A 78 -8.69 2.53 -12.57
CA LEU A 78 -8.32 2.18 -13.94
C LEU A 78 -9.46 2.47 -14.94
N SER A 79 -10.53 3.12 -14.51
CA SER A 79 -11.66 3.50 -15.37
C SER A 79 -11.26 4.50 -16.46
N GLN A 80 -11.99 4.55 -17.55
CA GLN A 80 -11.83 5.59 -18.58
C GLN A 80 -12.25 6.98 -18.09
N SER A 81 -13.17 7.05 -17.14
CA SER A 81 -13.62 8.30 -16.53
C SER A 81 -12.64 8.80 -15.48
N LYS A 82 -12.10 10.01 -15.67
CA LYS A 82 -11.19 10.64 -14.68
C LYS A 82 -11.83 10.80 -13.30
N SER A 83 -13.08 11.22 -13.24
CA SER A 83 -13.80 11.34 -11.97
C SER A 83 -13.86 10.00 -11.22
N THR A 84 -14.12 8.90 -11.96
CA THR A 84 -14.13 7.55 -11.38
C THR A 84 -12.73 7.11 -10.93
N GLN A 85 -11.67 7.47 -11.67
CA GLN A 85 -10.29 7.19 -11.26
C GLN A 85 -9.98 7.86 -9.90
N TYR A 86 -10.31 9.14 -9.76
CA TYR A 86 -10.09 9.88 -8.51
C TYR A 86 -10.96 9.37 -7.35
N LEU A 87 -12.21 8.98 -7.63
CA LEU A 87 -13.05 8.32 -6.63
C LEU A 87 -12.43 7.02 -6.14
N GLY A 88 -11.87 6.20 -7.04
CA GLY A 88 -11.17 4.97 -6.68
C GLY A 88 -9.95 5.23 -5.80
N LEU A 89 -9.12 6.22 -6.16
CA LEU A 89 -7.94 6.58 -5.37
C LEU A 89 -8.32 7.14 -4.00
N GLY A 90 -9.26 8.09 -3.95
CA GLY A 90 -9.73 8.69 -2.69
C GLY A 90 -10.38 7.66 -1.76
N PHE A 91 -11.21 6.78 -2.31
CA PHE A 91 -11.81 5.68 -1.56
C PHE A 91 -10.76 4.74 -0.99
N TYR A 92 -9.72 4.40 -1.77
CA TYR A 92 -8.62 3.56 -1.30
C TYR A 92 -7.83 4.21 -0.16
N VAL A 93 -7.55 5.51 -0.25
CA VAL A 93 -6.89 6.27 0.84
C VAL A 93 -7.71 6.21 2.13
N LEU A 94 -9.03 6.36 2.06
CA LEU A 94 -9.92 6.23 3.22
C LEU A 94 -9.91 4.82 3.80
N LEU A 95 -9.92 3.78 2.96
CA LEU A 95 -9.84 2.39 3.40
C LEU A 95 -8.52 2.12 4.14
N GLU A 96 -7.40 2.60 3.60
CA GLU A 96 -6.09 2.48 4.25
C GLU A 96 -6.07 3.19 5.60
N ALA A 97 -6.61 4.39 5.72
CA ALA A 97 -6.66 5.09 6.99
C ALA A 97 -7.49 4.34 8.05
N VAL A 98 -8.62 3.74 7.66
CA VAL A 98 -9.43 2.94 8.60
C VAL A 98 -8.69 1.69 9.06
N ILE A 99 -7.98 0.98 8.17
CA ILE A 99 -7.27 -0.24 8.54
C ILE A 99 -5.99 0.04 9.33
N PHE A 100 -5.35 1.19 9.08
CA PHE A 100 -4.14 1.63 9.79
C PHE A 100 -4.42 2.20 11.17
N LEU A 101 -5.62 2.72 11.41
CA LEU A 101 -6.00 3.40 12.65
C LEU A 101 -5.61 2.62 13.92
N PRO A 102 -5.94 1.32 14.09
CA PRO A 102 -5.55 0.59 15.29
C PRO A 102 -4.02 0.39 15.40
N LEU A 103 -3.32 0.16 14.29
CA LEU A 103 -1.87 -0.04 14.31
C LEU A 103 -1.14 1.24 14.72
N ILE A 104 -1.51 2.38 14.14
CA ILE A 104 -0.90 3.68 14.46
C ILE A 104 -1.23 4.10 15.89
N TYR A 105 -2.48 3.86 16.34
CA TYR A 105 -2.87 4.12 17.72
C TYR A 105 -2.01 3.33 18.71
N ILE A 106 -1.86 2.01 18.49
CA ILE A 106 -1.01 1.15 19.32
C ILE A 106 0.45 1.62 19.29
N ALA A 107 0.97 1.97 18.11
CA ALA A 107 2.33 2.49 17.96
C ALA A 107 2.55 3.76 18.79
N MET A 108 1.59 4.70 18.76
CA MET A 108 1.66 5.95 19.54
C MET A 108 1.64 5.70 21.05
N VAL A 109 0.73 4.83 21.52
CA VAL A 109 0.52 4.59 22.96
C VAL A 109 1.66 3.78 23.58
N TYR A 110 2.11 2.71 22.92
CA TYR A 110 3.05 1.75 23.51
C TYR A 110 4.51 1.97 23.07
N SER A 111 4.75 2.55 21.88
CA SER A 111 6.13 2.72 21.36
C SER A 111 6.54 4.18 21.20
N GLY A 112 5.57 5.09 21.31
CA GLY A 112 5.77 6.54 21.14
C GLY A 112 5.81 6.99 19.67
N PRO A 113 5.59 8.30 19.40
CA PRO A 113 5.45 8.83 18.04
C PRO A 113 6.72 8.70 17.18
N ASN A 114 7.89 8.62 17.81
CA ASN A 114 9.16 8.49 17.08
C ASN A 114 9.26 7.20 16.26
N VAL A 115 8.58 6.12 16.66
CA VAL A 115 8.60 4.86 15.91
C VAL A 115 7.90 4.99 14.57
N ILE A 116 6.82 5.77 14.52
CA ILE A 116 6.06 6.04 13.28
C ILE A 116 6.94 6.85 12.32
N PHE A 117 7.61 7.89 12.82
CA PHE A 117 8.53 8.70 12.02
C PHE A 117 9.70 7.86 11.47
N GLN A 118 10.30 6.98 12.28
CA GLN A 118 11.34 6.06 11.85
C GLN A 118 10.83 5.10 10.76
N ALA A 119 9.64 4.51 10.95
CA ALA A 119 9.03 3.63 9.96
C ALA A 119 8.78 4.37 8.63
N ALA A 120 8.23 5.59 8.69
CA ALA A 120 7.97 6.41 7.50
C ALA A 120 9.27 6.74 6.75
N THR A 121 10.32 7.16 7.47
CA THR A 121 11.63 7.47 6.89
C THR A 121 12.24 6.26 6.18
N LEU A 122 12.23 5.09 6.83
CA LEU A 122 12.74 3.85 6.24
C LEU A 122 11.92 3.44 5.02
N THR A 123 10.58 3.56 5.09
CA THR A 123 9.69 3.24 3.98
C THR A 123 10.00 4.11 2.76
N VAL A 124 10.12 5.43 2.95
CA VAL A 124 10.43 6.37 1.86
C VAL A 124 11.81 6.09 1.27
N ALA A 125 12.82 5.84 2.11
CA ALA A 125 14.18 5.51 1.64
C ALA A 125 14.19 4.22 0.83
N MET A 126 13.52 3.15 1.30
CA MET A 126 13.42 1.89 0.58
C MET A 126 12.62 2.05 -0.73
N PHE A 127 11.48 2.75 -0.69
CA PHE A 127 10.70 3.02 -1.89
C PHE A 127 11.51 3.77 -2.94
N ALA A 128 12.24 4.82 -2.55
CA ALA A 128 13.08 5.59 -3.47
C ALA A 128 14.19 4.72 -4.09
N GLY A 129 14.90 3.93 -3.27
CA GLY A 129 15.94 3.02 -3.73
C GLY A 129 15.42 1.95 -4.70
N ILE A 130 14.31 1.28 -4.34
CA ILE A 130 13.69 0.24 -5.17
C ILE A 130 13.18 0.84 -6.50
N SER A 131 12.54 2.01 -6.44
CA SER A 131 12.08 2.72 -7.64
C SER A 131 13.24 3.09 -8.56
N ALA A 132 14.35 3.58 -8.01
CA ALA A 132 15.55 3.88 -8.79
C ALA A 132 16.11 2.63 -9.51
N VAL A 133 16.17 1.49 -8.81
CA VAL A 133 16.56 0.21 -9.40
C VAL A 133 15.61 -0.20 -10.53
N ALA A 134 14.28 -0.06 -10.32
CA ALA A 134 13.28 -0.40 -11.32
C ALA A 134 13.42 0.44 -12.61
N PHE A 135 13.69 1.75 -12.47
CA PHE A 135 13.86 2.64 -13.63
C PHE A 135 15.18 2.43 -14.37
N THR A 136 16.28 2.21 -13.65
CA THR A 136 17.61 2.06 -14.26
C THR A 136 17.85 0.66 -14.83
N SER A 137 17.16 -0.35 -14.32
CA SER A 137 17.29 -1.73 -14.78
C SER A 137 16.65 -1.94 -16.15
N LYS A 138 17.37 -2.65 -17.02
CA LYS A 138 16.88 -3.17 -18.31
C LYS A 138 16.24 -4.56 -18.17
N ARG A 139 16.24 -5.13 -16.95
CA ARG A 139 15.69 -6.49 -16.70
C ARG A 139 14.16 -6.45 -16.69
N ASP A 140 13.56 -7.52 -17.19
CA ASP A 140 12.14 -7.78 -17.05
C ASP A 140 11.87 -8.36 -15.65
N PHE A 141 10.99 -7.70 -14.92
CA PHE A 141 10.56 -8.10 -13.58
C PHE A 141 9.19 -8.81 -13.57
N SER A 142 8.68 -9.22 -14.73
CA SER A 142 7.36 -9.87 -14.84
C SER A 142 7.26 -11.17 -14.05
N PHE A 143 8.37 -11.89 -13.84
CA PHE A 143 8.41 -13.10 -13.01
C PHE A 143 7.99 -12.85 -11.56
N LEU A 144 8.19 -11.61 -11.04
CA LEU A 144 7.77 -11.25 -9.69
C LEU A 144 6.26 -11.33 -9.51
N ARG A 145 5.46 -11.20 -10.59
CA ARG A 145 4.00 -11.32 -10.50
C ARG A 145 3.57 -12.62 -9.83
N ASN A 146 4.12 -13.73 -10.24
CA ASN A 146 3.76 -15.04 -9.68
C ASN A 146 4.22 -15.16 -8.23
N ILE A 147 5.41 -14.66 -7.91
CA ILE A 147 5.95 -14.65 -6.53
C ILE A 147 5.05 -13.81 -5.63
N ILE A 148 4.63 -12.62 -6.08
CA ILE A 148 3.75 -11.71 -5.34
C ILE A 148 2.38 -12.36 -5.11
N VAL A 149 1.80 -12.97 -6.14
CA VAL A 149 0.49 -13.64 -6.02
C VAL A 149 0.56 -14.81 -5.05
N ILE A 150 1.53 -15.70 -5.21
CA ILE A 150 1.71 -16.86 -4.32
C ILE A 150 2.02 -16.39 -2.89
N GLY A 151 2.97 -15.46 -2.74
CA GLY A 151 3.33 -14.88 -1.45
C GLY A 151 2.16 -14.19 -0.76
N GLY A 152 1.30 -13.50 -1.53
CA GLY A 152 0.06 -12.91 -1.02
C GLY A 152 -0.91 -13.95 -0.47
N PHE A 153 -1.18 -15.03 -1.23
CA PHE A 153 -2.05 -16.12 -0.75
C PHE A 153 -1.47 -16.82 0.48
N VAL A 154 -0.17 -17.11 0.49
CA VAL A 154 0.51 -17.69 1.65
C VAL A 154 0.40 -16.79 2.87
N SER A 155 0.60 -15.49 2.69
CA SER A 155 0.51 -14.51 3.78
C SER A 155 -0.89 -14.42 4.37
N ILE A 156 -1.93 -14.35 3.52
CA ILE A 156 -3.33 -14.35 3.97
C ILE A 156 -3.64 -15.67 4.70
N GLY A 157 -3.22 -16.80 4.15
CA GLY A 157 -3.40 -18.11 4.79
C GLY A 157 -2.76 -18.17 6.16
N LEU A 158 -1.54 -17.67 6.33
CA LEU A 158 -0.82 -17.62 7.61
C LEU A 158 -1.51 -16.68 8.61
N ILE A 159 -1.99 -15.51 8.17
CA ILE A 159 -2.74 -14.57 9.02
C ILE A 159 -4.02 -15.23 9.54
N VAL A 160 -4.81 -15.83 8.65
CA VAL A 160 -6.05 -16.51 9.00
C VAL A 160 -5.77 -17.70 9.93
N ALA A 161 -4.78 -18.52 9.63
CA ALA A 161 -4.38 -19.64 10.46
C ALA A 161 -3.91 -19.18 11.86
N GLY A 162 -3.06 -18.15 11.93
CA GLY A 162 -2.61 -17.56 13.20
C GLY A 162 -3.79 -17.09 14.06
N MET A 163 -4.78 -16.44 13.43
CA MET A 163 -5.99 -15.99 14.12
C MET A 163 -6.88 -17.15 14.59
N ILE A 164 -7.04 -18.21 13.79
CA ILE A 164 -7.86 -19.38 14.14
C ILE A 164 -7.22 -20.20 15.24
N PHE A 165 -5.94 -20.54 15.07
CA PHE A 165 -5.22 -21.44 15.97
C PHE A 165 -4.51 -20.72 17.14
N GLY A 166 -4.48 -19.39 17.13
CA GLY A 166 -3.93 -18.59 18.24
C GLY A 166 -2.41 -18.52 18.31
N PHE A 167 -1.69 -18.84 17.22
CA PHE A 167 -0.23 -18.65 17.18
C PHE A 167 0.17 -17.26 16.67
N ASN A 168 1.29 -16.75 17.18
CA ASN A 168 1.83 -15.47 16.76
C ASN A 168 2.76 -15.64 15.56
N LEU A 169 2.54 -14.87 14.50
CA LEU A 169 3.37 -14.90 13.30
C LEU A 169 4.78 -14.29 13.51
N GLY A 170 4.90 -13.39 14.48
CA GLY A 170 6.17 -12.86 14.96
C GLY A 170 6.97 -12.02 13.94
N LEU A 171 8.21 -11.75 14.32
CA LEU A 171 9.14 -10.88 13.58
C LEU A 171 9.47 -11.43 12.19
N TRP A 172 9.68 -12.74 12.06
CA TRP A 172 10.09 -13.36 10.80
C TRP A 172 9.03 -13.24 9.70
N PHE A 173 7.76 -13.32 10.06
CA PHE A 173 6.67 -13.05 9.14
C PHE A 173 6.72 -11.60 8.63
N SER A 174 6.91 -10.64 9.53
CA SER A 174 7.02 -9.22 9.16
C SER A 174 8.21 -8.96 8.23
N VAL A 175 9.34 -9.61 8.46
CA VAL A 175 10.52 -9.52 7.56
C VAL A 175 10.19 -10.10 6.17
N GLY A 176 9.54 -11.26 6.11
CA GLY A 176 9.07 -11.86 4.86
C GLY A 176 8.13 -10.93 4.09
N MET A 177 7.23 -10.25 4.81
CA MET A 177 6.30 -9.29 4.22
C MET A 177 6.98 -8.02 3.73
N VAL A 178 8.05 -7.53 4.39
CA VAL A 178 8.87 -6.42 3.88
C VAL A 178 9.52 -6.80 2.55
N ILE A 179 10.03 -8.03 2.43
CA ILE A 179 10.59 -8.54 1.17
C ILE A 179 9.51 -8.60 0.08
N LEU A 180 8.33 -9.13 0.41
CA LEU A 180 7.20 -9.22 -0.52
C LEU A 180 6.71 -7.84 -0.97
N ALA A 181 6.57 -6.88 -0.05
CA ALA A 181 6.20 -5.50 -0.35
C ALA A 181 7.25 -4.81 -1.23
N SER A 182 8.54 -5.03 -0.96
CA SER A 182 9.65 -4.53 -1.78
C SER A 182 9.61 -5.10 -3.21
N ALA A 183 9.35 -6.40 -3.35
CA ALA A 183 9.16 -7.05 -4.64
C ALA A 183 7.94 -6.47 -5.39
N THR A 184 6.87 -6.17 -4.66
CA THR A 184 5.65 -5.54 -5.23
C THR A 184 5.96 -4.13 -5.74
N ILE A 185 6.68 -3.30 -4.98
CA ILE A 185 7.11 -1.96 -5.43
C ILE A 185 7.98 -2.07 -6.69
N LEU A 186 8.96 -2.97 -6.71
CA LEU A 186 9.82 -3.20 -7.87
C LEU A 186 9.01 -3.59 -9.11
N TYR A 187 8.09 -4.53 -8.96
CA TYR A 187 7.19 -4.97 -10.03
C TYR A 187 6.27 -3.85 -10.51
N GLN A 188 5.59 -3.14 -9.60
CA GLN A 188 4.66 -2.07 -9.96
C GLN A 188 5.39 -0.89 -10.64
N THR A 189 6.56 -0.50 -10.13
CA THR A 189 7.38 0.55 -10.76
C THR A 189 7.86 0.12 -12.15
N SER A 190 8.26 -1.14 -12.33
CA SER A 190 8.62 -1.67 -13.64
C SER A 190 7.44 -1.60 -14.62
N LYS A 191 6.23 -1.92 -14.18
CA LYS A 191 5.03 -1.85 -15.00
C LYS A 191 4.66 -0.44 -15.49
N LEU A 192 5.12 0.61 -14.81
CA LEU A 192 4.91 1.98 -15.28
C LEU A 192 5.48 2.20 -16.68
N LYS A 193 6.54 1.47 -17.05
CA LYS A 193 7.21 1.64 -18.35
C LYS A 193 6.40 1.05 -19.52
N ASP A 194 5.62 -0.02 -19.27
CA ASP A 194 5.12 -0.86 -20.36
C ASP A 194 3.61 -1.10 -20.33
N SER A 195 2.96 -1.08 -19.16
CA SER A 195 1.65 -1.70 -19.00
C SER A 195 0.47 -0.74 -18.88
N TYR A 196 0.72 0.56 -18.68
CA TYR A 196 -0.32 1.57 -18.48
C TYR A 196 -0.54 2.40 -19.75
N GLY A 197 -1.78 2.87 -19.94
CA GLY A 197 -2.07 4.00 -20.83
C GLY A 197 -1.56 5.30 -20.20
N THR A 198 -1.18 6.28 -21.04
CA THR A 198 -0.64 7.57 -20.57
C THR A 198 -1.62 8.38 -19.72
N ASP A 199 -2.92 8.06 -19.80
CA ASP A 199 -3.99 8.67 -19.00
C ASP A 199 -4.32 7.90 -17.70
N GLN A 200 -3.73 6.71 -17.46
CA GLN A 200 -3.97 5.84 -16.31
C GLN A 200 -3.06 6.13 -15.11
N TYR A 201 -2.47 7.33 -15.02
CA TYR A 201 -1.55 7.71 -13.94
C TYR A 201 -2.17 7.65 -12.54
N VAL A 202 -3.49 7.83 -12.40
CA VAL A 202 -4.19 7.73 -11.11
C VAL A 202 -4.25 6.26 -10.65
N GLY A 203 -4.55 5.33 -11.56
CA GLY A 203 -4.53 3.91 -11.25
C GLY A 203 -3.13 3.39 -10.94
N ALA A 204 -2.13 3.85 -11.70
CA ALA A 204 -0.72 3.57 -11.42
C ALA A 204 -0.30 4.07 -10.04
N ALA A 205 -0.72 5.29 -9.66
CA ALA A 205 -0.47 5.87 -8.35
C ALA A 205 -1.12 5.06 -7.22
N LEU A 206 -2.36 4.59 -7.40
CA LEU A 206 -3.02 3.74 -6.40
C LEU A 206 -2.22 2.46 -6.13
N GLN A 207 -1.74 1.78 -7.19
CA GLN A 207 -0.98 0.54 -7.04
C GLN A 207 0.36 0.76 -6.29
N LEU A 208 1.06 1.87 -6.58
CA LEU A 208 2.27 2.23 -5.86
C LEU A 208 1.96 2.61 -4.42
N PHE A 209 0.94 3.44 -4.17
CA PHE A 209 0.51 3.83 -2.83
C PHE A 209 0.18 2.60 -1.98
N ALA A 210 -0.63 1.67 -2.49
CA ALA A 210 -0.94 0.40 -1.81
C ALA A 210 0.32 -0.38 -1.42
N SER A 211 1.30 -0.45 -2.32
CA SER A 211 2.55 -1.17 -2.06
C SER A 211 3.43 -0.47 -1.02
N ILE A 212 3.43 0.87 -1.01
CA ILE A 212 4.12 1.69 0.00
C ILE A 212 3.47 1.51 1.37
N MET A 213 2.14 1.50 1.43
CA MET A 213 1.41 1.31 2.69
C MET A 213 1.65 -0.08 3.26
N LEU A 214 1.67 -1.12 2.42
CA LEU A 214 2.03 -2.47 2.86
C LEU A 214 3.45 -2.52 3.43
N LEU A 215 4.43 -1.87 2.77
CA LEU A 215 5.80 -1.78 3.26
C LEU A 215 5.87 -1.04 4.60
N PHE A 216 5.17 0.10 4.72
CA PHE A 216 5.11 0.89 5.94
C PHE A 216 4.50 0.11 7.11
N TRP A 217 3.41 -0.63 6.88
CA TRP A 217 2.79 -1.50 7.89
C TRP A 217 3.80 -2.46 8.53
N TYR A 218 4.54 -3.20 7.69
CA TYR A 218 5.45 -4.22 8.21
C TYR A 218 6.76 -3.66 8.76
N ILE A 219 7.26 -2.54 8.25
CA ILE A 219 8.38 -1.82 8.87
C ILE A 219 7.97 -1.32 10.26
N LEU A 220 6.79 -0.70 10.38
CA LEU A 220 6.27 -0.24 11.66
C LEU A 220 6.10 -1.41 12.65
N SER A 221 5.54 -2.54 12.20
CA SER A 221 5.38 -3.75 13.01
C SER A 221 6.72 -4.29 13.51
N ILE A 222 7.77 -4.30 12.67
CA ILE A 222 9.13 -4.70 13.06
C ILE A 222 9.71 -3.77 14.13
N LEU A 223 9.57 -2.46 13.94
CA LEU A 223 10.11 -1.47 14.88
C LEU A 223 9.39 -1.50 16.22
N MET A 224 8.09 -1.75 16.23
CA MET A 224 7.31 -1.94 17.46
C MET A 224 7.74 -3.19 18.21
N SER A 225 7.93 -4.33 17.53
CA SER A 225 8.31 -5.60 18.15
C SER A 225 9.70 -5.57 18.80
N ARG A 226 10.56 -4.62 18.48
CA ARG A 226 11.87 -4.42 19.11
C ARG A 226 11.81 -3.63 20.42
N ARG A 227 10.70 -2.98 20.70
CA ARG A 227 10.52 -2.10 21.87
C ARG A 227 9.59 -2.71 22.93
N SER A 228 8.97 -3.84 22.61
CA SER A 228 8.23 -4.72 23.52
C SER A 228 9.18 -5.69 24.20
#